data_1d99c13d643a860c87c7f0016782b86c
#
_entry.id   1d99c13d643a860c87c7f0016782b86c
#
_cell.length_a   1.000
_cell.length_b   1.000
_cell.length_c   1.000
_cell.angle_alpha   90.00
_cell.angle_beta   90.00
_cell.angle_gamma   90.00
#
_symmetry.space_group_name_H-M   'P 1'
#
loop_
_entity.id
_entity.type
_entity.pdbx_description
1 polymer ?
#
loop_
_entity_poly.entity_id
_entity_poly.type
_entity_poly.pdbx_seq_one_letter_code
_entity_poly.pdbx_strand_id
1 'polypeptide(L)'
;MEHPISIYNTLTRKKEQFIPLHEPHVGMYVCGPTVYGDAHLGHARPAITFDLLFRYLTHIGYKVRYVRNITDVGHLEHDADDGEDKIAKKARLEQLEPMEVVQYYLNRYHHAMEALNVLPPSIEPHASGHIIEQIELVKKILDNGYAYESEGSVYFDVEKYNKDHNYGVLSGRNIDDMLNTTRALDGQDEKRNPIDFALWKCAQPEHIMRWPSPWSDGFPGWHCECTAMGKKYLGEHFDIHGGGMDLIFPHHECEIAQAVASQGEDMVHYWMHNNMITINGQKMGKSLGNFITLEEFFTGDNKVLSQAYSPMTIRFFILQAHYRSTVDSSNEALQAAEKGLERLMDAYNHLMKLKASDVSTVDVKDLRRKCYDAMNDDLNSPIVIAHLFDAARAINSVKDGKATISAEDLKELQDVFHTFVFDILGIKDEATSGGSNNNEAFGKAMDLLLTIRQQAKANKDWATSDKIRNELTAIGFDIKDTKDGAEWKLSK
;
A
#
# COMPACT_ATOMS: atom_id res chain seq x y z
N MET A 1 21.17 17.03 -5.58
CA MET A 1 19.76 17.07 -5.99
C MET A 1 19.09 18.33 -5.41
N GLU A 2 18.18 18.93 -6.16
CA GLU A 2 17.48 20.16 -5.71
C GLU A 2 16.50 19.91 -4.54
N HIS A 3 16.16 18.66 -4.26
CA HIS A 3 15.15 18.28 -3.27
C HIS A 3 15.68 17.23 -2.28
N PRO A 4 16.40 17.63 -1.23
CA PRO A 4 16.84 16.68 -0.18
C PRO A 4 15.62 16.16 0.57
N ILE A 5 15.42 14.85 0.53
CA ILE A 5 14.36 14.17 1.28
C ILE A 5 14.88 13.69 2.63
N SER A 6 14.09 13.88 3.67
CA SER A 6 14.30 13.26 4.98
C SER A 6 13.25 12.19 5.22
N ILE A 7 13.66 11.05 5.76
CA ILE A 7 12.76 9.93 6.10
C ILE A 7 12.99 9.52 7.57
N TYR A 8 11.92 9.04 8.20
CA TYR A 8 12.03 8.51 9.54
C TYR A 8 12.58 7.08 9.51
N ASN A 9 13.75 6.89 10.15
CA ASN A 9 14.37 5.58 10.30
C ASN A 9 13.95 4.95 11.62
N THR A 10 13.23 3.84 11.59
CA THR A 10 12.75 3.14 12.79
C THR A 10 13.91 2.63 13.65
N LEU A 11 15.04 2.26 13.05
CA LEU A 11 16.21 1.76 13.76
C LEU A 11 16.80 2.84 14.66
N THR A 12 16.99 4.05 14.15
CA THR A 12 17.58 5.17 14.90
C THR A 12 16.53 6.01 15.63
N ARG A 13 15.23 5.83 15.28
CA ARG A 13 14.08 6.59 15.80
C ARG A 13 14.17 8.09 15.53
N LYS A 14 14.77 8.47 14.41
CA LYS A 14 14.96 9.85 13.97
C LYS A 14 14.56 10.04 12.51
N LYS A 15 14.19 11.26 12.16
CA LYS A 15 14.21 11.68 10.76
C LYS A 15 15.64 11.96 10.33
N GLU A 16 16.05 11.36 9.26
CA GLU A 16 17.40 11.44 8.70
C GLU A 16 17.33 11.88 7.25
N GLN A 17 18.30 12.64 6.80
CA GLN A 17 18.44 12.93 5.39
C GLN A 17 18.69 11.61 4.64
N PHE A 18 17.89 11.32 3.64
CA PHE A 18 18.08 10.14 2.81
C PHE A 18 19.29 10.32 1.90
N ILE A 19 20.25 9.44 2.04
CA ILE A 19 21.46 9.38 1.21
C ILE A 19 21.56 7.94 0.68
N PRO A 20 21.34 7.71 -0.61
CA PRO A 20 21.43 6.37 -1.17
C PRO A 20 22.87 5.86 -1.17
N LEU A 21 23.03 4.53 -1.05
CA LEU A 21 24.31 3.86 -1.11
C LEU A 21 25.03 4.07 -2.46
N HIS A 22 24.27 4.12 -3.53
CA HIS A 22 24.77 4.15 -4.91
C HIS A 22 23.98 5.13 -5.78
N GLU A 23 24.11 6.45 -5.54
CA GLU A 23 23.40 7.45 -6.32
C GLU A 23 23.63 7.29 -7.83
N PRO A 24 22.60 7.37 -8.70
CA PRO A 24 21.20 7.65 -8.39
C PRO A 24 20.35 6.40 -8.10
N HIS A 25 20.95 5.24 -7.88
CA HIS A 25 20.25 3.97 -7.67
C HIS A 25 19.81 3.81 -6.20
N VAL A 26 18.59 3.33 -6.01
CA VAL A 26 18.01 3.04 -4.70
C VAL A 26 17.50 1.60 -4.70
N GLY A 27 17.94 0.80 -3.75
CA GLY A 27 17.41 -0.51 -3.45
C GLY A 27 16.31 -0.41 -2.38
N MET A 28 15.10 -0.84 -2.71
CA MET A 28 13.96 -0.83 -1.80
C MET A 28 13.32 -2.21 -1.73
N TYR A 29 13.25 -2.79 -0.54
CA TYR A 29 12.54 -4.02 -0.25
C TYR A 29 11.32 -3.77 0.64
N VAL A 30 10.17 -4.34 0.31
CA VAL A 30 8.97 -4.24 1.13
C VAL A 30 8.38 -5.63 1.32
N CYS A 31 8.07 -6.00 2.57
CA CYS A 31 7.38 -7.24 2.85
C CYS A 31 6.03 -7.30 2.14
N GLY A 32 5.83 -8.36 1.39
CA GLY A 32 4.62 -8.62 0.62
C GLY A 32 3.58 -9.46 1.39
N PRO A 33 2.49 -9.82 0.74
CA PRO A 33 1.41 -10.57 1.36
C PRO A 33 1.71 -12.05 1.48
N THR A 34 1.11 -12.70 2.50
CA THR A 34 0.88 -14.15 2.48
C THR A 34 -0.43 -14.42 1.76
N VAL A 35 -0.37 -15.16 0.66
CA VAL A 35 -1.48 -15.29 -0.31
C VAL A 35 -2.41 -16.46 -0.01
N TYR A 36 -3.14 -16.38 1.11
CA TYR A 36 -4.15 -17.37 1.52
C TYR A 36 -5.56 -16.80 1.68
N GLY A 37 -5.77 -15.53 1.36
CA GLY A 37 -7.04 -14.83 1.49
C GLY A 37 -7.07 -13.52 0.74
N ASP A 38 -8.25 -12.94 0.63
CA ASP A 38 -8.45 -11.66 -0.06
C ASP A 38 -7.74 -10.51 0.63
N ALA A 39 -7.29 -9.55 -0.19
CA ALA A 39 -6.67 -8.33 0.29
C ALA A 39 -7.64 -7.47 1.11
N HIS A 40 -7.13 -6.81 2.14
CA HIS A 40 -7.87 -5.92 3.02
C HIS A 40 -7.09 -4.62 3.29
N LEU A 41 -7.64 -3.70 4.08
CA LEU A 41 -7.00 -2.41 4.37
C LEU A 41 -5.59 -2.54 4.97
N GLY A 42 -5.32 -3.62 5.72
CA GLY A 42 -3.98 -3.92 6.24
C GLY A 42 -2.94 -4.17 5.15
N HIS A 43 -3.37 -4.68 3.96
CA HIS A 43 -2.51 -4.81 2.78
C HIS A 43 -2.46 -3.50 1.97
N ALA A 44 -3.59 -2.78 1.88
CA ALA A 44 -3.64 -1.51 1.15
C ALA A 44 -2.75 -0.44 1.77
N ARG A 45 -2.68 -0.38 3.10
CA ARG A 45 -1.92 0.64 3.83
C ARG A 45 -0.42 0.63 3.47
N PRO A 46 0.33 -0.47 3.67
CA PRO A 46 1.73 -0.52 3.24
C PRO A 46 1.87 -0.39 1.72
N ALA A 47 1.02 -1.01 0.93
CA ALA A 47 1.09 -0.93 -0.53
C ALA A 47 1.02 0.53 -1.02
N ILE A 48 0.07 1.33 -0.55
CA ILE A 48 -0.08 2.74 -0.91
C ILE A 48 1.07 3.60 -0.33
N THR A 49 1.51 3.32 0.89
CA THR A 49 2.62 4.05 1.53
C THR A 49 3.92 3.89 0.72
N PHE A 50 4.27 2.67 0.36
CA PHE A 50 5.51 2.42 -0.37
C PHE A 50 5.38 2.71 -1.88
N ASP A 51 4.17 2.70 -2.44
CA ASP A 51 3.89 3.25 -3.76
C ASP A 51 4.12 4.76 -3.81
N LEU A 52 3.68 5.50 -2.78
CA LEU A 52 3.95 6.92 -2.65
C LEU A 52 5.46 7.20 -2.59
N LEU A 53 6.21 6.44 -1.81
CA LEU A 53 7.66 6.56 -1.73
C LEU A 53 8.32 6.23 -3.07
N PHE A 54 7.92 5.14 -3.71
CA PHE A 54 8.45 4.71 -5.01
C PHE A 54 8.21 5.75 -6.11
N ARG A 55 6.98 6.29 -6.19
CA ARG A 55 6.62 7.36 -7.12
C ARG A 55 7.44 8.61 -6.86
N TYR A 56 7.54 9.02 -5.60
CA TYR A 56 8.23 10.25 -5.25
C TYR A 56 9.74 10.17 -5.49
N LEU A 57 10.41 9.09 -5.07
CA LEU A 57 11.83 8.88 -5.35
C LEU A 57 12.11 8.86 -6.86
N THR A 58 11.26 8.18 -7.63
CA THR A 58 11.38 8.15 -9.10
C THR A 58 11.19 9.55 -9.70
N HIS A 59 10.21 10.30 -9.22
CA HIS A 59 9.90 11.66 -9.67
C HIS A 59 11.07 12.62 -9.44
N ILE A 60 11.74 12.54 -8.30
CA ILE A 60 12.90 13.40 -7.99
C ILE A 60 14.23 12.88 -8.61
N GLY A 61 14.17 11.85 -9.45
CA GLY A 61 15.28 11.42 -10.32
C GLY A 61 16.06 10.20 -9.85
N TYR A 62 15.64 9.49 -8.79
CA TYR A 62 16.27 8.23 -8.42
C TYR A 62 15.83 7.08 -9.33
N LYS A 63 16.70 6.10 -9.50
CA LYS A 63 16.44 4.83 -10.19
C LYS A 63 16.17 3.76 -9.13
N VAL A 64 14.91 3.57 -8.80
CA VAL A 64 14.52 2.66 -7.72
C VAL A 64 14.36 1.23 -8.24
N ARG A 65 15.08 0.28 -7.65
CA ARG A 65 14.80 -1.15 -7.77
C ARG A 65 13.93 -1.56 -6.59
N TYR A 66 12.64 -1.70 -6.85
CA TYR A 66 11.65 -2.06 -5.86
C TYR A 66 11.39 -3.56 -5.89
N VAL A 67 11.65 -4.25 -4.77
CA VAL A 67 11.39 -5.67 -4.56
C VAL A 67 10.28 -5.83 -3.52
N ARG A 68 9.27 -6.62 -3.83
CA ARG A 68 8.20 -7.00 -2.91
C ARG A 68 7.94 -8.50 -3.06
N ASN A 69 8.13 -9.25 -2.00
CA ASN A 69 7.97 -10.70 -2.07
C ASN A 69 6.51 -11.16 -2.04
N ILE A 70 6.32 -12.42 -2.40
CA ILE A 70 5.12 -13.19 -2.16
C ILE A 70 5.48 -14.33 -1.20
N THR A 71 4.83 -14.34 -0.03
CA THR A 71 4.93 -15.45 0.92
C THR A 71 3.92 -16.53 0.52
N ASP A 72 4.42 -17.58 -0.10
CA ASP A 72 3.65 -18.71 -0.60
C ASP A 72 3.99 -20.03 0.08
N VAL A 73 4.82 -20.02 1.13
CA VAL A 73 5.19 -21.15 1.98
C VAL A 73 5.76 -20.67 3.33
N GLY A 74 5.67 -21.52 4.35
CA GLY A 74 6.41 -21.35 5.60
C GLY A 74 5.82 -20.38 6.61
N HIS A 75 4.66 -19.79 6.33
CA HIS A 75 3.98 -18.89 7.27
C HIS A 75 2.92 -19.68 8.07
N LEU A 76 3.29 -20.07 9.28
CA LEU A 76 2.44 -20.86 10.15
C LEU A 76 1.37 -20.01 10.87
N GLU A 77 0.39 -20.71 11.46
CA GLU A 77 -0.68 -20.06 12.23
C GLU A 77 -0.13 -19.27 13.43
N HIS A 78 -0.83 -18.20 13.80
CA HIS A 78 -0.50 -17.34 14.93
C HIS A 78 0.87 -16.65 14.84
N ASP A 79 1.50 -16.63 13.64
CA ASP A 79 2.85 -16.09 13.41
C ASP A 79 3.90 -16.77 14.33
N ALA A 80 3.66 -18.04 14.64
CA ALA A 80 4.48 -18.91 15.49
C ALA A 80 5.29 -19.90 14.63
N ASP A 81 6.19 -20.65 15.30
CA ASP A 81 6.97 -21.71 14.64
C ASP A 81 6.27 -23.07 14.69
N ASP A 82 5.08 -23.13 15.25
CA ASP A 82 4.25 -24.33 15.40
C ASP A 82 2.85 -24.10 14.82
N GLY A 83 2.20 -25.16 14.40
CA GLY A 83 0.88 -25.13 13.80
C GLY A 83 0.91 -25.46 12.31
N GLU A 84 -0.24 -25.37 11.68
CA GLU A 84 -0.41 -25.65 10.26
C GLU A 84 0.00 -24.41 9.42
N ASP A 85 0.65 -24.62 8.29
CA ASP A 85 0.89 -23.54 7.31
C ASP A 85 -0.45 -22.95 6.83
N LYS A 86 -0.54 -21.63 6.81
CA LYS A 86 -1.78 -20.90 6.49
C LYS A 86 -2.34 -21.24 5.11
N ILE A 87 -1.47 -21.48 4.13
CA ILE A 87 -1.86 -21.84 2.75
C ILE A 87 -2.29 -23.31 2.71
N ALA A 88 -1.52 -24.20 3.36
CA ALA A 88 -1.86 -25.63 3.44
C ALA A 88 -3.20 -25.86 4.15
N LYS A 89 -3.44 -25.15 5.25
CA LYS A 89 -4.74 -25.17 5.94
C LYS A 89 -5.89 -24.72 5.04
N LYS A 90 -5.70 -23.63 4.31
CA LYS A 90 -6.71 -23.11 3.38
C LYS A 90 -6.99 -24.11 2.27
N ALA A 91 -5.94 -24.68 1.67
CA ALA A 91 -6.03 -25.70 0.64
C ALA A 91 -6.81 -26.92 1.11
N ARG A 92 -6.49 -27.44 2.30
CA ARG A 92 -7.19 -28.58 2.91
C ARG A 92 -8.67 -28.28 3.14
N LEU A 93 -9.01 -27.09 3.66
CA LEU A 93 -10.39 -26.69 3.92
C LEU A 93 -11.22 -26.54 2.64
N GLU A 94 -10.60 -26.12 1.54
CA GLU A 94 -11.26 -25.92 0.25
C GLU A 94 -11.10 -27.09 -0.71
N GLN A 95 -10.38 -28.16 -0.29
CA GLN A 95 -10.07 -29.36 -1.10
C GLN A 95 -9.30 -29.01 -2.39
N LEU A 96 -8.32 -28.12 -2.27
CA LEU A 96 -7.44 -27.65 -3.34
C LEU A 96 -5.99 -28.03 -3.04
N GLU A 97 -5.13 -27.94 -4.06
CA GLU A 97 -3.69 -27.94 -3.88
C GLU A 97 -3.18 -26.58 -3.35
N PRO A 98 -2.14 -26.52 -2.50
CA PRO A 98 -1.60 -25.26 -1.99
C PRO A 98 -1.31 -24.22 -3.09
N MET A 99 -0.75 -24.65 -4.23
CA MET A 99 -0.43 -23.72 -5.33
C MET A 99 -1.66 -23.23 -6.09
N GLU A 100 -2.81 -23.95 -6.05
CA GLU A 100 -4.08 -23.41 -6.56
C GLU A 100 -4.57 -22.27 -5.68
N VAL A 101 -4.48 -22.42 -4.35
CA VAL A 101 -4.79 -21.34 -3.38
C VAL A 101 -3.90 -20.13 -3.62
N VAL A 102 -2.59 -20.34 -3.73
CA VAL A 102 -1.61 -19.26 -4.02
C VAL A 102 -1.98 -18.53 -5.30
N GLN A 103 -2.19 -19.24 -6.42
CA GLN A 103 -2.50 -18.64 -7.71
C GLN A 103 -3.79 -17.84 -7.67
N TYR A 104 -4.83 -18.39 -7.02
CA TYR A 104 -6.13 -17.73 -6.92
C TYR A 104 -6.04 -16.41 -6.14
N TYR A 105 -5.49 -16.43 -4.92
CA TYR A 105 -5.43 -15.22 -4.08
C TYR A 105 -4.38 -14.21 -4.54
N LEU A 106 -3.29 -14.66 -5.16
CA LEU A 106 -2.31 -13.76 -5.76
C LEU A 106 -2.92 -12.93 -6.91
N ASN A 107 -3.70 -13.57 -7.80
CA ASN A 107 -4.38 -12.85 -8.87
C ASN A 107 -5.37 -11.81 -8.31
N ARG A 108 -6.11 -12.17 -7.27
CA ARG A 108 -7.05 -11.24 -6.60
C ARG A 108 -6.30 -10.10 -5.89
N TYR A 109 -5.16 -10.38 -5.27
CA TYR A 109 -4.30 -9.37 -4.69
C TYR A 109 -3.80 -8.38 -5.75
N HIS A 110 -3.28 -8.86 -6.87
CA HIS A 110 -2.83 -8.01 -7.97
C HIS A 110 -3.96 -7.14 -8.51
N HIS A 111 -5.15 -7.72 -8.71
CA HIS A 111 -6.32 -6.96 -9.16
C HIS A 111 -6.72 -5.85 -8.18
N ALA A 112 -6.71 -6.13 -6.89
CA ALA A 112 -6.98 -5.12 -5.87
C ALA A 112 -5.92 -4.01 -5.85
N MET A 113 -4.63 -4.34 -6.02
CA MET A 113 -3.54 -3.36 -6.08
C MET A 113 -3.62 -2.50 -7.35
N GLU A 114 -3.96 -3.09 -8.49
CA GLU A 114 -4.19 -2.36 -9.75
C GLU A 114 -5.37 -1.39 -9.63
N ALA A 115 -6.48 -1.83 -9.02
CA ALA A 115 -7.63 -0.98 -8.74
C ALA A 115 -7.25 0.23 -7.87
N LEU A 116 -6.42 0.03 -6.84
CA LEU A 116 -5.86 1.09 -6.00
C LEU A 116 -4.78 1.94 -6.71
N ASN A 117 -4.45 1.69 -7.97
CA ASN A 117 -3.37 2.34 -8.71
C ASN A 117 -1.98 2.23 -8.03
N VAL A 118 -1.74 1.12 -7.34
CA VAL A 118 -0.42 0.79 -6.82
C VAL A 118 0.43 0.28 -7.98
N LEU A 119 1.60 0.87 -8.19
CA LEU A 119 2.54 0.44 -9.23
C LEU A 119 3.10 -0.94 -8.88
N PRO A 120 3.30 -1.81 -9.88
CA PRO A 120 3.94 -3.09 -9.64
C PRO A 120 5.40 -2.88 -9.18
N PRO A 121 5.94 -3.78 -8.32
CA PRO A 121 7.36 -3.76 -8.00
C PRO A 121 8.20 -4.09 -9.23
N SER A 122 9.49 -3.74 -9.20
CA SER A 122 10.44 -4.13 -10.25
C SER A 122 10.64 -5.64 -10.30
N ILE A 123 10.61 -6.28 -9.13
CA ILE A 123 10.77 -7.73 -8.95
C ILE A 123 9.81 -8.19 -7.85
N GLU A 124 9.05 -9.24 -8.13
CA GLU A 124 8.12 -9.86 -7.17
C GLU A 124 8.48 -11.35 -6.96
N PRO A 125 9.50 -11.65 -6.10
CA PRO A 125 9.97 -12.99 -5.89
C PRO A 125 9.04 -13.78 -4.95
N HIS A 126 8.92 -15.07 -5.21
CA HIS A 126 8.19 -16.03 -4.36
C HIS A 126 9.13 -16.73 -3.38
N ALA A 127 8.70 -16.94 -2.14
CA ALA A 127 9.49 -17.66 -1.14
C ALA A 127 9.80 -19.10 -1.60
N SER A 128 8.81 -19.81 -2.18
CA SER A 128 8.99 -21.15 -2.72
C SER A 128 9.98 -21.25 -3.89
N GLY A 129 10.16 -20.16 -4.63
CA GLY A 129 11.13 -20.04 -5.72
C GLY A 129 12.58 -19.77 -5.26
N HIS A 130 12.79 -19.58 -3.94
CA HIS A 130 14.08 -19.16 -3.38
C HIS A 130 14.57 -20.07 -2.24
N ILE A 131 14.18 -21.33 -2.30
CA ILE A 131 14.54 -22.34 -1.27
C ILE A 131 16.06 -22.53 -1.19
N ILE A 132 16.76 -22.51 -2.32
CA ILE A 132 18.23 -22.68 -2.35
C ILE A 132 18.90 -21.52 -1.61
N GLU A 133 18.50 -20.30 -1.85
CA GLU A 133 19.06 -19.10 -1.20
C GLU A 133 18.78 -19.11 0.30
N GLN A 134 17.61 -19.57 0.71
CA GLN A 134 17.25 -19.69 2.13
C GLN A 134 18.07 -20.78 2.81
N ILE A 135 18.26 -21.95 2.19
CA ILE A 135 19.15 -23.01 2.70
C ILE A 135 20.59 -22.49 2.86
N GLU A 136 21.11 -21.76 1.87
CA GLU A 136 22.46 -21.17 1.95
C GLU A 136 22.59 -20.12 3.05
N LEU A 137 21.55 -19.34 3.30
CA LEU A 137 21.48 -18.40 4.44
C LEU A 137 21.56 -19.16 5.77
N VAL A 138 20.75 -20.19 5.93
CA VAL A 138 20.70 -21.01 7.16
C VAL A 138 22.05 -21.69 7.42
N LYS A 139 22.71 -22.24 6.38
CA LYS A 139 24.07 -22.82 6.50
C LYS A 139 25.07 -21.81 7.05
N LYS A 140 25.08 -20.58 6.51
CA LYS A 140 25.99 -19.52 6.99
C LYS A 140 25.75 -19.18 8.45
N ILE A 141 24.49 -19.09 8.88
CA ILE A 141 24.14 -18.82 10.27
C ILE A 141 24.61 -19.97 11.19
N LEU A 142 24.43 -21.22 10.75
CA LEU A 142 24.94 -22.41 11.43
C LEU A 142 26.48 -22.40 11.54
N ASP A 143 27.18 -22.18 10.43
CA ASP A 143 28.64 -22.16 10.35
C ASP A 143 29.24 -21.08 11.26
N ASN A 144 28.56 -19.92 11.37
CA ASN A 144 28.94 -18.84 12.29
C ASN A 144 28.51 -19.11 13.75
N GLY A 145 27.79 -20.22 13.98
CA GLY A 145 27.45 -20.74 15.30
C GLY A 145 26.28 -20.06 15.98
N TYR A 146 25.42 -19.32 15.27
CA TYR A 146 24.22 -18.66 15.81
C TYR A 146 22.92 -19.47 15.57
N ALA A 147 23.04 -20.71 15.12
CA ALA A 147 21.92 -21.63 14.98
C ALA A 147 22.30 -23.03 15.45
N TYR A 148 21.31 -23.90 15.62
CA TYR A 148 21.48 -25.30 16.02
C TYR A 148 20.42 -26.18 15.37
N GLU A 149 20.77 -27.45 15.15
CA GLU A 149 19.84 -28.47 14.69
C GLU A 149 19.12 -29.11 15.87
N SER A 150 17.84 -29.41 15.68
CA SER A 150 17.01 -30.16 16.61
C SER A 150 15.93 -30.94 15.83
N GLU A 151 15.95 -32.26 15.93
CA GLU A 151 14.96 -33.16 15.31
C GLU A 151 14.69 -32.92 13.82
N GLY A 152 15.75 -32.58 13.07
CA GLY A 152 15.68 -32.27 11.64
C GLY A 152 15.22 -30.86 11.31
N SER A 153 14.88 -30.06 12.30
CA SER A 153 14.66 -28.60 12.20
C SER A 153 15.92 -27.81 12.54
N VAL A 154 16.00 -26.56 12.11
CA VAL A 154 17.08 -25.64 12.46
C VAL A 154 16.51 -24.40 13.10
N TYR A 155 17.02 -24.03 14.26
CA TYR A 155 16.59 -22.87 15.04
C TYR A 155 17.71 -21.87 15.21
N PHE A 156 17.35 -20.59 15.19
CA PHE A 156 18.24 -19.49 15.55
C PHE A 156 18.40 -19.42 17.07
N ASP A 157 19.65 -19.37 17.55
CA ASP A 157 19.99 -19.29 18.97
C ASP A 157 20.03 -17.82 19.43
N VAL A 158 18.87 -17.32 19.84
CA VAL A 158 18.71 -15.89 20.21
C VAL A 158 19.52 -15.54 21.43
N GLU A 159 19.63 -16.44 22.43
CA GLU A 159 20.43 -16.17 23.63
C GLU A 159 21.91 -16.04 23.31
N LYS A 160 22.44 -16.92 22.45
CA LYS A 160 23.84 -16.84 22.01
C LYS A 160 24.09 -15.58 21.19
N TYR A 161 23.21 -15.28 20.26
CA TYR A 161 23.31 -14.05 19.45
C TYR A 161 23.31 -12.80 20.34
N ASN A 162 22.45 -12.74 21.35
CA ASN A 162 22.33 -11.59 22.24
C ASN A 162 23.57 -11.39 23.15
N LYS A 163 24.43 -12.41 23.33
CA LYS A 163 25.70 -12.25 24.04
C LYS A 163 26.72 -11.44 23.26
N ASP A 164 26.70 -11.57 21.94
CA ASP A 164 27.67 -10.93 21.03
C ASP A 164 27.09 -9.67 20.36
N HIS A 165 25.78 -9.61 20.24
CA HIS A 165 25.02 -8.57 19.55
C HIS A 165 23.83 -8.14 20.41
N ASN A 166 22.99 -7.25 19.88
CA ASN A 166 21.79 -6.78 20.59
C ASN A 166 20.52 -7.26 19.82
N TYR A 167 19.87 -8.31 20.34
CA TYR A 167 18.55 -8.71 19.86
C TYR A 167 17.48 -7.80 20.45
N GLY A 168 16.67 -7.18 19.61
CA GLY A 168 15.70 -6.15 20.02
C GLY A 168 16.12 -4.73 19.65
N VAL A 169 17.16 -4.56 18.83
CA VAL A 169 17.69 -3.24 18.43
C VAL A 169 16.64 -2.41 17.67
N LEU A 170 15.83 -3.03 16.82
CA LEU A 170 14.79 -2.36 16.05
C LEU A 170 13.54 -2.11 16.90
N SER A 171 13.06 -3.15 17.59
CA SER A 171 11.82 -3.10 18.39
C SER A 171 11.99 -2.37 19.72
N GLY A 172 13.23 -2.28 20.23
CA GLY A 172 13.53 -1.76 21.57
C GLY A 172 13.10 -2.71 22.69
N ARG A 173 12.84 -3.99 22.38
CA ARG A 173 12.49 -5.00 23.37
C ARG A 173 13.74 -5.53 24.03
N ASN A 174 13.61 -5.84 25.32
CA ASN A 174 14.64 -6.50 26.09
C ASN A 174 14.41 -8.01 26.07
N ILE A 175 15.47 -8.81 25.86
CA ILE A 175 15.40 -10.26 25.86
C ILE A 175 14.88 -10.83 27.18
N ASP A 176 15.27 -10.25 28.32
CA ASP A 176 14.82 -10.70 29.64
C ASP A 176 13.31 -10.52 29.83
N ASP A 177 12.76 -9.42 29.29
CA ASP A 177 11.31 -9.18 29.32
C ASP A 177 10.57 -10.19 28.42
N MET A 178 11.17 -10.59 27.32
CA MET A 178 10.62 -11.60 26.42
C MET A 178 10.63 -12.99 27.06
N LEU A 179 11.70 -13.39 27.67
CA LEU A 179 11.80 -14.66 28.42
C LEU A 179 10.76 -14.76 29.55
N ASN A 180 10.51 -13.65 30.24
CA ASN A 180 9.53 -13.60 31.33
C ASN A 180 8.08 -13.61 30.86
N THR A 181 7.80 -13.17 29.62
CA THR A 181 6.44 -13.11 29.04
C THR A 181 6.08 -14.34 28.22
N THR A 182 7.07 -15.11 27.78
CA THR A 182 6.85 -16.34 27.01
C THR A 182 6.39 -17.45 27.95
N ARG A 183 5.09 -17.67 28.03
CA ARG A 183 4.57 -18.91 28.67
C ARG A 183 5.02 -20.09 27.83
N ALA A 184 5.41 -21.18 28.48
CA ALA A 184 5.64 -22.46 27.81
C ALA A 184 4.37 -22.82 27.00
N LEU A 185 4.44 -22.71 25.70
CA LEU A 185 3.42 -23.21 24.78
C LEU A 185 3.69 -24.70 24.55
N ASP A 186 2.66 -25.52 24.55
CA ASP A 186 2.78 -26.94 24.19
C ASP A 186 3.39 -27.07 22.77
N GLY A 187 4.35 -27.97 22.59
CA GLY A 187 5.01 -28.21 21.29
C GLY A 187 6.37 -27.53 21.09
N GLN A 188 6.95 -26.89 22.12
CA GLN A 188 8.27 -26.25 22.05
C GLN A 188 9.45 -27.13 22.52
N ASP A 189 9.26 -28.43 22.63
CA ASP A 189 10.30 -29.37 23.12
C ASP A 189 11.54 -29.41 22.22
N GLU A 190 11.43 -28.98 20.95
CA GLU A 190 12.54 -28.92 20.02
C GLU A 190 13.46 -27.71 20.24
N LYS A 191 12.98 -26.62 20.90
CA LYS A 191 13.73 -25.39 21.10
C LYS A 191 14.52 -25.40 22.39
N ARG A 192 15.74 -24.84 22.36
CA ARG A 192 16.54 -24.60 23.58
C ARG A 192 15.94 -23.51 24.45
N ASN A 193 15.42 -22.46 23.80
CA ASN A 193 14.73 -21.34 24.44
C ASN A 193 13.42 -21.01 23.71
N PRO A 194 12.36 -20.62 24.42
CA PRO A 194 11.08 -20.26 23.80
C PRO A 194 11.16 -19.09 22.80
N ILE A 195 12.16 -18.21 22.94
CA ILE A 195 12.38 -17.07 22.06
C ILE A 195 13.14 -17.39 20.78
N ASP A 196 13.75 -18.60 20.69
CA ASP A 196 14.41 -19.04 19.47
C ASP A 196 13.37 -19.18 18.37
N PHE A 197 13.76 -18.90 17.13
CA PHE A 197 12.85 -18.97 15.99
C PHE A 197 13.36 -19.91 14.90
N ALA A 198 12.41 -20.49 14.17
CA ALA A 198 12.75 -21.47 13.14
C ALA A 198 13.41 -20.81 11.93
N LEU A 199 14.50 -21.39 11.47
CA LEU A 199 15.16 -21.12 10.19
C LEU A 199 14.79 -22.17 9.14
N TRP A 200 14.64 -23.43 9.57
CA TRP A 200 14.17 -24.55 8.76
C TRP A 200 13.31 -25.45 9.64
N LYS A 201 12.13 -25.81 9.16
CA LYS A 201 11.24 -26.75 9.85
C LYS A 201 11.21 -28.09 9.13
N CYS A 202 11.42 -29.16 9.90
CA CYS A 202 11.19 -30.52 9.42
C CYS A 202 9.71 -30.71 9.08
N ALA A 203 9.43 -31.17 7.86
CA ALA A 203 8.05 -31.36 7.41
C ALA A 203 7.44 -32.62 8.02
N GLN A 204 6.19 -32.53 8.46
CA GLN A 204 5.37 -33.69 8.80
C GLN A 204 4.89 -34.39 7.50
N PRO A 205 4.48 -35.65 7.55
CA PRO A 205 4.03 -36.36 6.35
C PRO A 205 2.92 -35.67 5.56
N GLU A 206 2.09 -34.90 6.23
CA GLU A 206 0.95 -34.15 5.66
C GLU A 206 1.36 -32.92 4.86
N HIS A 207 2.58 -32.41 5.09
CA HIS A 207 3.06 -31.22 4.39
C HIS A 207 3.40 -31.55 2.93
N ILE A 208 2.60 -31.00 2.01
CA ILE A 208 2.82 -31.11 0.55
C ILE A 208 3.98 -30.21 0.12
N MET A 209 4.00 -28.96 0.63
CA MET A 209 5.03 -27.96 0.34
C MET A 209 6.27 -28.24 1.19
N ARG A 210 7.18 -29.07 0.69
CA ARG A 210 8.44 -29.43 1.35
C ARG A 210 9.52 -29.69 0.32
N TRP A 211 10.75 -29.44 0.72
CA TRP A 211 11.94 -29.60 -0.12
C TRP A 211 13.04 -30.34 0.61
N PRO A 212 13.88 -31.11 -0.10
CA PRO A 212 15.05 -31.69 0.51
C PRO A 212 16.05 -30.63 0.97
N SER A 213 16.61 -30.81 2.14
CA SER A 213 17.67 -29.98 2.68
C SER A 213 18.76 -30.85 3.34
N PRO A 214 19.90 -30.28 3.77
CA PRO A 214 20.92 -31.03 4.51
C PRO A 214 20.44 -31.61 5.84
N TRP A 215 19.36 -31.05 6.40
CA TRP A 215 18.86 -31.40 7.74
C TRP A 215 17.68 -32.37 7.67
N SER A 216 16.74 -32.12 6.78
CA SER A 216 15.55 -32.92 6.57
C SER A 216 14.79 -32.49 5.32
N ASP A 217 13.82 -33.29 4.87
CA ASP A 217 12.73 -32.76 4.04
C ASP A 217 11.90 -31.77 4.87
N GLY A 218 11.75 -30.56 4.39
CA GLY A 218 11.13 -29.51 5.17
C GLY A 218 10.88 -28.23 4.37
N PHE A 219 10.71 -27.14 5.08
CA PHE A 219 10.44 -25.82 4.52
C PHE A 219 11.13 -24.71 5.36
N PRO A 220 11.43 -23.55 4.75
CA PRO A 220 12.08 -22.46 5.47
C PRO A 220 11.15 -21.83 6.50
N GLY A 221 11.72 -21.35 7.61
CA GLY A 221 11.01 -20.45 8.53
C GLY A 221 10.64 -19.12 7.88
N TRP A 222 9.49 -18.60 8.21
CA TRP A 222 8.94 -17.37 7.62
C TRP A 222 9.92 -16.18 7.60
N HIS A 223 10.76 -16.04 8.60
CA HIS A 223 11.69 -14.92 8.72
C HIS A 223 12.90 -15.00 7.79
N CYS A 224 13.16 -16.16 7.14
CA CYS A 224 14.31 -16.34 6.25
C CYS A 224 14.10 -15.74 4.85
N GLU A 225 12.85 -15.66 4.40
CA GLU A 225 12.52 -15.33 3.01
C GLU A 225 12.98 -13.93 2.62
N CYS A 226 12.64 -12.92 3.42
CA CYS A 226 12.96 -11.52 3.11
C CYS A 226 14.47 -11.27 3.18
N THR A 227 15.16 -11.86 4.15
CA THR A 227 16.63 -11.78 4.25
C THR A 227 17.30 -12.39 3.02
N ALA A 228 16.91 -13.59 2.62
CA ALA A 228 17.51 -14.29 1.47
C ALA A 228 17.20 -13.59 0.14
N MET A 229 15.94 -13.20 -0.09
CA MET A 229 15.52 -12.54 -1.33
C MET A 229 16.00 -11.10 -1.42
N GLY A 230 16.04 -10.36 -0.30
CA GLY A 230 16.62 -9.02 -0.23
C GLY A 230 18.09 -9.04 -0.64
N LYS A 231 18.86 -9.93 -0.05
CA LYS A 231 20.28 -10.12 -0.41
C LYS A 231 20.47 -10.51 -1.89
N LYS A 232 19.64 -11.40 -2.42
CA LYS A 232 19.74 -11.85 -3.81
C LYS A 232 19.53 -10.74 -4.81
N TYR A 233 18.53 -9.89 -4.61
CA TYR A 233 18.10 -8.90 -5.61
C TYR A 233 18.66 -7.51 -5.39
N LEU A 234 19.01 -7.16 -4.15
CA LEU A 234 19.48 -5.83 -3.79
C LEU A 234 20.94 -5.81 -3.32
N GLY A 235 21.54 -6.97 -3.06
CA GLY A 235 22.92 -7.10 -2.61
C GLY A 235 23.07 -7.26 -1.11
N GLU A 236 24.32 -7.24 -0.64
CA GLU A 236 24.65 -7.38 0.78
C GLU A 236 24.17 -6.19 1.63
N HIS A 237 24.08 -5.03 0.99
CA HIS A 237 23.54 -3.81 1.59
C HIS A 237 22.60 -3.12 0.60
N PHE A 238 21.49 -2.63 1.11
CA PHE A 238 20.54 -1.84 0.33
C PHE A 238 19.90 -0.72 1.18
N ASP A 239 19.22 0.20 0.50
CA ASP A 239 18.86 1.48 1.09
C ASP A 239 17.68 1.36 2.05
N ILE A 240 16.54 0.83 1.60
CA ILE A 240 15.28 0.91 2.33
C ILE A 240 14.65 -0.47 2.48
N HIS A 241 14.27 -0.83 3.72
CA HIS A 241 13.38 -1.94 4.00
C HIS A 241 12.12 -1.44 4.69
N GLY A 242 10.96 -1.90 4.24
CA GLY A 242 9.68 -1.43 4.73
C GLY A 242 8.61 -2.48 4.94
N GLY A 243 7.62 -2.11 5.78
CA GLY A 243 6.46 -2.93 6.08
C GLY A 243 5.52 -2.28 7.08
N GLY A 244 4.54 -3.02 7.58
CA GLY A 244 3.68 -2.59 8.68
C GLY A 244 4.40 -2.57 10.02
N MET A 245 3.94 -1.77 10.99
CA MET A 245 4.48 -1.75 12.35
C MET A 245 4.43 -3.10 13.06
N ASP A 246 3.48 -3.94 12.70
CA ASP A 246 3.32 -5.30 13.22
C ASP A 246 4.50 -6.22 12.85
N LEU A 247 5.21 -5.90 11.75
CA LEU A 247 6.39 -6.62 11.32
C LEU A 247 7.67 -6.23 12.08
N ILE A 248 7.70 -5.09 12.79
CA ILE A 248 8.87 -4.68 13.55
C ILE A 248 9.36 -5.81 14.46
N PHE A 249 8.39 -6.49 15.12
CA PHE A 249 8.67 -7.64 15.93
C PHE A 249 7.55 -8.71 15.76
N PRO A 250 7.91 -9.98 15.52
CA PRO A 250 9.28 -10.51 15.46
C PRO A 250 10.00 -10.40 14.11
N HIS A 251 9.27 -10.20 13.00
CA HIS A 251 9.75 -10.47 11.63
C HIS A 251 11.03 -9.70 11.26
N HIS A 252 11.00 -8.36 11.28
CA HIS A 252 12.16 -7.53 10.90
C HIS A 252 13.30 -7.60 11.93
N GLU A 253 12.99 -7.80 13.21
CA GLU A 253 14.02 -8.07 14.22
C GLU A 253 14.78 -9.35 13.92
N CYS A 254 14.06 -10.42 13.52
CA CYS A 254 14.67 -11.68 13.09
C CYS A 254 15.49 -11.52 11.82
N GLU A 255 15.07 -10.68 10.87
CA GLU A 255 15.83 -10.40 9.66
C GLU A 255 17.17 -9.72 9.96
N ILE A 256 17.18 -8.70 10.86
CA ILE A 256 18.41 -8.08 11.32
C ILE A 256 19.34 -9.12 11.97
N ALA A 257 18.79 -9.96 12.86
CA ALA A 257 19.57 -10.99 13.53
C ALA A 257 20.17 -11.99 12.52
N GLN A 258 19.42 -12.40 11.50
CA GLN A 258 19.90 -13.29 10.43
C GLN A 258 20.97 -12.63 9.57
N ALA A 259 20.80 -11.35 9.20
CA ALA A 259 21.79 -10.60 8.43
C ALA A 259 23.10 -10.50 9.21
N VAL A 260 23.04 -10.03 10.44
CA VAL A 260 24.25 -9.89 11.31
C VAL A 260 24.89 -11.26 11.58
N ALA A 261 24.10 -12.30 11.87
CA ALA A 261 24.64 -13.65 12.11
C ALA A 261 25.29 -14.27 10.87
N SER A 262 24.81 -13.94 9.65
CA SER A 262 25.32 -14.53 8.41
C SER A 262 26.46 -13.76 7.76
N GLN A 263 26.54 -12.42 7.95
CA GLN A 263 27.53 -11.56 7.27
C GLN A 263 28.25 -10.56 8.19
N GLY A 264 27.89 -10.49 9.48
CA GLY A 264 28.53 -9.65 10.47
C GLY A 264 27.93 -8.26 10.67
N GLU A 265 27.02 -7.83 9.80
CA GLU A 265 26.38 -6.51 9.86
C GLU A 265 24.96 -6.53 9.28
N ASP A 266 24.14 -5.52 9.61
CA ASP A 266 22.81 -5.35 9.02
C ASP A 266 22.94 -5.02 7.51
N MET A 267 21.99 -5.48 6.73
CA MET A 267 21.93 -5.22 5.29
C MET A 267 21.13 -3.97 4.93
N VAL A 268 20.44 -3.35 5.88
CA VAL A 268 19.46 -2.27 5.62
C VAL A 268 19.92 -0.95 6.27
N HIS A 269 19.93 0.13 5.47
CA HIS A 269 20.26 1.46 5.97
C HIS A 269 19.08 2.16 6.63
N TYR A 270 17.88 2.08 6.01
CA TYR A 270 16.68 2.77 6.48
C TYR A 270 15.53 1.79 6.66
N TRP A 271 15.12 1.60 7.91
CA TRP A 271 13.94 0.80 8.26
C TRP A 271 12.71 1.70 8.32
N MET A 272 11.72 1.48 7.47
CA MET A 272 10.51 2.30 7.38
C MET A 272 9.26 1.49 7.71
N HIS A 273 8.41 2.01 8.59
CA HIS A 273 7.19 1.30 8.99
C HIS A 273 5.98 2.22 8.93
N ASN A 274 4.92 1.77 8.26
CA ASN A 274 3.62 2.41 8.34
C ASN A 274 2.86 1.93 9.57
N ASN A 275 2.08 2.83 10.16
CA ASN A 275 1.25 2.52 11.31
C ASN A 275 -0.01 1.74 10.92
N MET A 276 -0.70 1.19 11.91
CA MET A 276 -1.89 0.35 11.73
C MET A 276 -3.09 1.15 11.22
N ILE A 277 -4.04 0.40 10.65
CA ILE A 277 -5.39 0.89 10.35
C ILE A 277 -6.39 0.14 11.23
N THR A 278 -7.34 0.87 11.80
CA THR A 278 -8.43 0.34 12.63
C THR A 278 -9.76 0.45 11.91
N ILE A 279 -10.74 -0.29 12.35
CA ILE A 279 -12.14 -0.22 11.89
C ILE A 279 -13.00 0.19 13.09
N ASN A 280 -13.58 1.39 13.04
CA ASN A 280 -14.38 1.94 14.15
C ASN A 280 -13.62 1.86 15.49
N GLY A 281 -12.37 2.28 15.52
CA GLY A 281 -11.51 2.32 16.71
C GLY A 281 -10.96 0.96 17.17
N GLN A 282 -11.26 -0.13 16.47
CA GLN A 282 -10.83 -1.48 16.83
C GLN A 282 -9.87 -2.08 15.80
N LYS A 283 -8.95 -2.95 16.26
CA LYS A 283 -8.15 -3.76 15.36
C LYS A 283 -9.08 -4.60 14.46
N MET A 284 -8.76 -4.66 13.17
CA MET A 284 -9.48 -5.54 12.25
C MET A 284 -9.23 -7.01 12.58
N GLY A 285 -10.28 -7.83 12.64
CA GLY A 285 -10.15 -9.26 12.91
C GLY A 285 -11.43 -10.04 12.59
N LYS A 286 -11.25 -11.26 12.06
CA LYS A 286 -12.38 -12.16 11.75
C LYS A 286 -13.21 -12.49 12.99
N SER A 287 -12.56 -12.72 14.12
CA SER A 287 -13.20 -13.00 15.41
C SER A 287 -14.00 -11.82 15.95
N LEU A 288 -13.69 -10.59 15.54
CA LEU A 288 -14.40 -9.37 15.94
C LEU A 288 -15.56 -9.04 15.00
N GLY A 289 -15.72 -9.77 13.90
CA GLY A 289 -16.77 -9.54 12.92
C GLY A 289 -16.67 -8.22 12.15
N ASN A 290 -15.49 -7.57 12.21
CA ASN A 290 -15.18 -6.32 11.53
C ASN A 290 -14.13 -6.48 10.42
N PHE A 291 -13.90 -7.72 9.96
CA PHE A 291 -13.02 -8.01 8.84
C PHE A 291 -13.73 -7.65 7.54
N ILE A 292 -13.11 -6.79 6.73
CA ILE A 292 -13.64 -6.31 5.45
C ILE A 292 -12.53 -6.41 4.41
N THR A 293 -12.81 -7.09 3.30
CA THR A 293 -11.91 -7.18 2.16
C THR A 293 -11.97 -5.91 1.30
N LEU A 294 -10.95 -5.67 0.47
CA LEU A 294 -10.98 -4.55 -0.48
C LEU A 294 -12.11 -4.68 -1.50
N GLU A 295 -12.38 -5.90 -1.95
CA GLU A 295 -13.52 -6.18 -2.85
C GLU A 295 -14.85 -5.77 -2.22
N GLU A 296 -15.06 -6.11 -0.94
CA GLU A 296 -16.28 -5.69 -0.22
C GLU A 296 -16.36 -4.16 -0.07
N PHE A 297 -15.23 -3.46 0.12
CA PHE A 297 -15.24 -1.99 0.08
C PHE A 297 -15.67 -1.47 -1.30
N PHE A 298 -15.18 -2.08 -2.38
CA PHE A 298 -15.46 -1.61 -3.73
C PHE A 298 -16.88 -1.92 -4.17
N THR A 299 -17.45 -3.04 -3.74
CA THR A 299 -18.82 -3.45 -4.08
C THR A 299 -19.87 -2.97 -3.09
N GLY A 300 -19.48 -2.65 -1.85
CA GLY A 300 -20.40 -2.35 -0.75
C GLY A 300 -21.07 -3.60 -0.14
N ASP A 301 -20.67 -4.80 -0.54
CA ASP A 301 -21.28 -6.06 -0.11
C ASP A 301 -20.73 -6.51 1.26
N ASN A 302 -20.91 -5.67 2.26
CA ASN A 302 -20.60 -6.00 3.66
C ASN A 302 -21.53 -5.21 4.60
N LYS A 303 -22.10 -5.88 5.59
CA LYS A 303 -23.08 -5.28 6.53
C LYS A 303 -22.53 -4.13 7.38
N VAL A 304 -21.21 -3.99 7.50
CA VAL A 304 -20.55 -2.90 8.25
C VAL A 304 -20.47 -1.64 7.40
N LEU A 305 -20.51 -1.79 6.07
CA LEU A 305 -20.43 -0.68 5.14
C LEU A 305 -21.81 -0.08 4.85
N SER A 306 -21.90 1.24 4.81
CA SER A 306 -23.13 1.95 4.45
C SER A 306 -23.33 2.07 2.93
N GLN A 307 -22.26 1.92 2.16
CA GLN A 307 -22.24 2.02 0.70
C GLN A 307 -20.97 1.40 0.13
N ALA A 308 -20.89 1.26 -1.20
CA ALA A 308 -19.66 1.01 -1.91
C ALA A 308 -18.74 2.24 -1.86
N TYR A 309 -17.43 2.02 -1.80
CA TYR A 309 -16.42 3.06 -1.88
C TYR A 309 -15.46 2.76 -3.01
N SER A 310 -15.22 3.72 -3.88
CA SER A 310 -14.31 3.53 -5.01
C SER A 310 -12.88 3.25 -4.55
N PRO A 311 -12.06 2.54 -5.35
CA PRO A 311 -10.66 2.32 -5.06
C PRO A 311 -9.89 3.62 -4.80
N MET A 312 -10.19 4.70 -5.55
CA MET A 312 -9.54 5.99 -5.35
C MET A 312 -10.00 6.70 -4.08
N THR A 313 -11.23 6.48 -3.64
CA THR A 313 -11.69 6.93 -2.30
C THR A 313 -10.86 6.27 -1.20
N ILE A 314 -10.64 4.96 -1.27
CA ILE A 314 -9.80 4.23 -0.30
C ILE A 314 -8.35 4.72 -0.35
N ARG A 315 -7.78 4.89 -1.54
CA ARG A 315 -6.43 5.43 -1.70
C ARG A 315 -6.30 6.83 -1.11
N PHE A 316 -7.22 7.71 -1.44
CA PHE A 316 -7.24 9.09 -0.95
C PHE A 316 -7.42 9.15 0.57
N PHE A 317 -8.33 8.36 1.12
CA PHE A 317 -8.53 8.21 2.56
C PHE A 317 -7.22 7.84 3.29
N ILE A 318 -6.48 6.86 2.77
CA ILE A 318 -5.19 6.43 3.34
C ILE A 318 -4.15 7.57 3.27
N LEU A 319 -4.07 8.29 2.15
CA LEU A 319 -3.12 9.39 1.93
C LEU A 319 -3.43 10.67 2.73
N GLN A 320 -4.66 10.84 3.23
CA GLN A 320 -5.04 11.94 4.11
C GLN A 320 -4.42 11.85 5.50
N ALA A 321 -3.84 10.72 5.86
CA ALA A 321 -3.11 10.56 7.11
C ALA A 321 -1.63 10.29 6.83
N HIS A 322 -0.76 10.84 7.68
CA HIS A 322 0.66 10.53 7.61
C HIS A 322 0.89 9.02 7.80
N TYR A 323 1.81 8.41 7.04
CA TYR A 323 1.98 6.95 7.06
C TYR A 323 2.34 6.40 8.45
N ARG A 324 3.01 7.18 9.31
CA ARG A 324 3.32 6.80 10.69
C ARG A 324 2.19 7.01 11.70
N SER A 325 1.09 7.64 11.30
CA SER A 325 -0.08 7.84 12.15
C SER A 325 -1.05 6.68 12.03
N THR A 326 -1.72 6.30 13.12
CA THR A 326 -2.86 5.38 13.06
C THR A 326 -4.00 6.01 12.25
N VAL A 327 -4.67 5.20 11.46
CA VAL A 327 -5.85 5.62 10.68
C VAL A 327 -7.04 4.79 11.13
N ASP A 328 -8.15 5.47 11.41
CA ASP A 328 -9.40 4.80 11.74
C ASP A 328 -10.38 4.88 10.58
N SER A 329 -10.76 3.72 10.05
CA SER A 329 -11.74 3.58 8.98
C SER A 329 -13.13 3.48 9.57
N SER A 330 -13.96 4.50 9.32
CA SER A 330 -15.39 4.51 9.58
C SER A 330 -16.16 4.94 8.33
N ASN A 331 -17.46 4.68 8.27
CA ASN A 331 -18.27 5.13 7.14
C ASN A 331 -18.24 6.66 7.00
N GLU A 332 -18.27 7.39 8.10
CA GLU A 332 -18.19 8.86 8.11
C GLU A 332 -16.87 9.36 7.55
N ALA A 333 -15.76 8.73 7.94
CA ALA A 333 -14.42 9.09 7.47
C ALA A 333 -14.25 8.80 5.96
N LEU A 334 -14.75 7.66 5.50
CA LEU A 334 -14.72 7.28 4.09
C LEU A 334 -15.60 8.18 3.23
N GLN A 335 -16.82 8.53 3.67
CA GLN A 335 -17.70 9.49 3.00
C GLN A 335 -17.09 10.90 2.96
N ALA A 336 -16.38 11.30 4.01
CA ALA A 336 -15.66 12.57 4.03
C ALA A 336 -14.49 12.57 3.02
N ALA A 337 -13.76 11.46 2.92
CA ALA A 337 -12.70 11.27 1.94
C ALA A 337 -13.24 11.28 0.50
N GLU A 338 -14.36 10.60 0.24
CA GLU A 338 -15.04 10.61 -1.06
C GLU A 338 -15.41 12.04 -1.50
N LYS A 339 -16.09 12.80 -0.63
CA LYS A 339 -16.43 14.20 -0.90
C LYS A 339 -15.20 15.10 -1.09
N GLY A 340 -14.12 14.81 -0.36
CA GLY A 340 -12.84 15.48 -0.51
C GLY A 340 -12.24 15.23 -1.87
N LEU A 341 -12.18 13.97 -2.29
CA LEU A 341 -11.69 13.56 -3.60
C LEU A 341 -12.51 14.17 -4.73
N GLU A 342 -13.85 14.08 -4.67
CA GLU A 342 -14.74 14.73 -5.65
C GLU A 342 -14.43 16.22 -5.81
N ARG A 343 -14.30 16.97 -4.69
CA ARG A 343 -13.98 18.40 -4.74
C ARG A 343 -12.60 18.68 -5.35
N LEU A 344 -11.62 17.81 -5.12
CA LEU A 344 -10.30 17.96 -5.70
C LEU A 344 -10.35 17.72 -7.22
N MET A 345 -11.07 16.69 -7.67
CA MET A 345 -11.24 16.38 -9.09
C MET A 345 -12.09 17.44 -9.81
N ASP A 346 -13.14 17.96 -9.19
CA ASP A 346 -13.92 19.09 -9.72
C ASP A 346 -13.03 20.34 -9.89
N ALA A 347 -12.15 20.63 -8.93
CA ALA A 347 -11.21 21.74 -9.04
C ALA A 347 -10.22 21.52 -10.21
N TYR A 348 -9.70 20.32 -10.40
CA TYR A 348 -8.87 19.98 -11.55
C TYR A 348 -9.62 20.17 -12.88
N ASN A 349 -10.85 19.68 -12.97
CA ASN A 349 -11.69 19.84 -14.17
C ASN A 349 -12.00 21.32 -14.47
N HIS A 350 -12.18 22.13 -13.44
CA HIS A 350 -12.32 23.59 -13.60
C HIS A 350 -11.01 24.23 -14.07
N LEU A 351 -9.88 23.85 -13.45
CA LEU A 351 -8.55 24.36 -13.80
C LEU A 351 -8.22 24.16 -15.28
N MET A 352 -8.58 23.01 -15.85
CA MET A 352 -8.34 22.70 -17.27
C MET A 352 -9.20 23.54 -18.22
N LYS A 353 -10.27 24.18 -17.72
CA LYS A 353 -11.19 25.03 -18.51
C LYS A 353 -10.96 26.53 -18.27
N LEU A 354 -10.10 26.93 -17.33
CA LEU A 354 -9.82 28.33 -17.03
C LEU A 354 -9.19 29.04 -18.23
N LYS A 355 -9.54 30.31 -18.39
CA LYS A 355 -8.90 31.19 -19.35
C LYS A 355 -7.95 32.13 -18.62
N ALA A 356 -6.77 32.32 -19.19
CA ALA A 356 -5.79 33.24 -18.66
C ALA A 356 -6.25 34.71 -18.80
N SER A 357 -5.83 35.53 -17.86
CA SER A 357 -5.93 36.99 -17.84
C SER A 357 -4.55 37.62 -17.93
N ASP A 358 -4.47 38.92 -18.05
CA ASP A 358 -3.19 39.63 -18.12
C ASP A 358 -2.38 39.57 -16.81
N VAL A 359 -3.09 39.51 -15.67
CA VAL A 359 -2.48 39.50 -14.33
C VAL A 359 -3.17 38.51 -13.41
N SER A 360 -2.39 37.98 -12.46
CA SER A 360 -2.90 37.13 -11.38
C SER A 360 -3.27 37.97 -10.16
N THR A 361 -4.43 37.68 -9.58
CA THR A 361 -4.81 38.14 -8.23
C THR A 361 -4.81 36.99 -7.22
N VAL A 362 -4.58 35.77 -7.68
CA VAL A 362 -4.34 34.56 -6.83
C VAL A 362 -2.85 34.35 -6.64
N ASP A 363 -2.46 33.93 -5.45
CA ASP A 363 -1.08 33.56 -5.14
C ASP A 363 -0.91 32.03 -5.26
N VAL A 364 -0.23 31.60 -6.32
CA VAL A 364 0.10 30.19 -6.58
C VAL A 364 1.61 29.94 -6.64
N LYS A 365 2.42 31.00 -6.48
CA LYS A 365 3.87 30.95 -6.70
C LYS A 365 4.60 29.98 -5.76
N ASP A 366 4.15 29.91 -4.53
CA ASP A 366 4.76 29.08 -3.50
C ASP A 366 4.21 27.63 -3.46
N LEU A 367 3.16 27.32 -4.22
CA LEU A 367 2.47 26.04 -4.12
C LEU A 367 3.41 24.86 -4.41
N ARG A 368 4.16 24.94 -5.51
CA ARG A 368 5.14 23.88 -5.89
C ARG A 368 6.13 23.64 -4.77
N ARG A 369 6.77 24.68 -4.28
CA ARG A 369 7.74 24.60 -3.18
C ARG A 369 7.11 23.96 -1.93
N LYS A 370 5.93 24.43 -1.50
CA LYS A 370 5.21 23.90 -0.33
C LYS A 370 4.89 22.41 -0.47
N CYS A 371 4.49 21.98 -1.66
CA CYS A 371 4.22 20.54 -1.90
C CYS A 371 5.49 19.70 -1.85
N TYR A 372 6.60 20.18 -2.43
CA TYR A 372 7.89 19.49 -2.32
C TYR A 372 8.43 19.49 -0.88
N ASP A 373 8.36 20.61 -0.18
CA ASP A 373 8.78 20.72 1.22
C ASP A 373 8.03 19.69 2.10
N ALA A 374 6.74 19.53 1.87
CA ALA A 374 5.93 18.55 2.58
C ALA A 374 6.31 17.10 2.23
N MET A 375 6.54 16.79 0.96
CA MET A 375 7.01 15.45 0.56
C MET A 375 8.42 15.16 1.08
N ASN A 376 9.29 16.15 1.10
CA ASN A 376 10.66 16.03 1.61
C ASN A 376 10.71 15.89 3.14
N ASP A 377 9.65 16.26 3.84
CA ASP A 377 9.49 16.06 5.27
C ASP A 377 8.77 14.75 5.59
N ASP A 378 9.45 13.63 5.32
CA ASP A 378 8.98 12.29 5.69
C ASP A 378 7.66 11.88 4.99
N LEU A 379 7.55 12.20 3.68
CA LEU A 379 6.39 11.84 2.85
C LEU A 379 5.05 12.37 3.40
N ASN A 380 5.00 13.62 3.81
CA ASN A 380 3.85 14.23 4.46
C ASN A 380 2.69 14.50 3.47
N SER A 381 2.09 13.44 2.94
CA SER A 381 0.96 13.52 2.00
C SER A 381 -0.24 14.32 2.51
N PRO A 382 -0.64 14.28 3.81
CA PRO A 382 -1.74 15.10 4.29
C PRO A 382 -1.49 16.62 4.13
N ILE A 383 -0.25 17.06 4.30
CA ILE A 383 0.09 18.49 4.09
C ILE A 383 0.07 18.83 2.60
N VAL A 384 0.54 17.94 1.72
CA VAL A 384 0.39 18.12 0.26
C VAL A 384 -1.08 18.28 -0.12
N ILE A 385 -1.94 17.39 0.37
CA ILE A 385 -3.38 17.41 0.12
C ILE A 385 -4.00 18.75 0.64
N ALA A 386 -3.58 19.23 1.81
CA ALA A 386 -4.04 20.52 2.34
C ALA A 386 -3.67 21.69 1.40
N HIS A 387 -2.44 21.72 0.88
CA HIS A 387 -2.00 22.73 -0.09
C HIS A 387 -2.76 22.64 -1.42
N LEU A 388 -3.06 21.42 -1.88
CA LEU A 388 -3.90 21.22 -3.07
C LEU A 388 -5.34 21.73 -2.86
N PHE A 389 -5.91 21.60 -1.65
CA PHE A 389 -7.21 22.20 -1.33
C PHE A 389 -7.17 23.72 -1.25
N ASP A 390 -6.07 24.32 -0.79
CA ASP A 390 -5.88 25.77 -0.84
C ASP A 390 -5.88 26.26 -2.30
N ALA A 391 -5.16 25.56 -3.16
CA ALA A 391 -5.15 25.82 -4.58
C ALA A 391 -6.53 25.61 -5.24
N ALA A 392 -7.29 24.58 -4.84
CA ALA A 392 -8.65 24.36 -5.31
C ALA A 392 -9.59 25.54 -4.98
N ARG A 393 -9.40 26.19 -3.82
CA ARG A 393 -10.13 27.43 -3.48
C ARG A 393 -9.77 28.58 -4.42
N ALA A 394 -8.49 28.73 -4.76
CA ALA A 394 -8.04 29.74 -5.72
C ALA A 394 -8.62 29.48 -7.12
N ILE A 395 -8.60 28.24 -7.60
CA ILE A 395 -9.21 27.81 -8.88
C ILE A 395 -10.69 28.21 -8.94
N ASN A 396 -11.45 27.86 -7.89
CA ASN A 396 -12.87 28.18 -7.83
C ASN A 396 -13.13 29.70 -7.78
N SER A 397 -12.26 30.46 -7.12
CA SER A 397 -12.37 31.95 -7.12
C SER A 397 -12.15 32.54 -8.51
N VAL A 398 -11.21 32.00 -9.29
CA VAL A 398 -11.01 32.42 -10.68
C VAL A 398 -12.19 32.00 -11.55
N LYS A 399 -12.67 30.76 -11.42
CA LYS A 399 -13.86 30.26 -12.13
C LYS A 399 -15.08 31.16 -11.88
N ASP A 400 -15.29 31.59 -10.64
CA ASP A 400 -16.42 32.45 -10.24
C ASP A 400 -16.25 33.92 -10.66
N GLY A 401 -15.14 34.28 -11.31
CA GLY A 401 -14.83 35.65 -11.70
C GLY A 401 -14.49 36.58 -10.54
N LYS A 402 -14.21 36.06 -9.35
CA LYS A 402 -13.80 36.82 -8.16
C LYS A 402 -12.30 37.10 -8.12
N ALA A 403 -11.53 36.36 -8.92
CA ALA A 403 -10.09 36.47 -9.04
C ALA A 403 -9.67 36.25 -10.49
N THR A 404 -8.41 36.57 -10.81
CA THR A 404 -7.79 36.39 -12.13
C THR A 404 -6.50 35.56 -12.00
N ILE A 405 -6.08 34.92 -13.09
CA ILE A 405 -4.84 34.18 -13.18
C ILE A 405 -4.13 34.43 -14.50
N SER A 406 -2.84 34.71 -14.48
CA SER A 406 -2.03 34.91 -15.68
C SER A 406 -1.79 33.58 -16.43
N ALA A 407 -1.35 33.65 -17.68
CA ALA A 407 -1.04 32.46 -18.46
C ALA A 407 0.11 31.65 -17.85
N GLU A 408 1.10 32.32 -17.26
CA GLU A 408 2.24 31.67 -16.58
C GLU A 408 1.79 30.96 -15.32
N ASP A 409 1.05 31.63 -14.44
CA ASP A 409 0.56 31.04 -13.18
C ASP A 409 -0.47 29.92 -13.45
N LEU A 410 -1.29 30.05 -14.51
CA LEU A 410 -2.23 29.01 -14.90
C LEU A 410 -1.49 27.73 -15.33
N LYS A 411 -0.45 27.88 -16.14
CA LYS A 411 0.38 26.74 -16.55
C LYS A 411 1.08 26.11 -15.35
N GLU A 412 1.68 26.92 -14.48
CA GLU A 412 2.33 26.44 -13.25
C GLU A 412 1.35 25.65 -12.38
N LEU A 413 0.14 26.17 -12.19
CA LEU A 413 -0.89 25.51 -11.39
C LEU A 413 -1.36 24.19 -12.00
N GLN A 414 -1.50 24.12 -13.34
CA GLN A 414 -1.82 22.89 -14.07
C GLN A 414 -0.72 21.84 -13.89
N ASP A 415 0.55 22.24 -14.04
CA ASP A 415 1.70 21.35 -13.87
C ASP A 415 1.80 20.82 -12.43
N VAL A 416 1.59 21.68 -11.42
CA VAL A 416 1.64 21.26 -10.00
C VAL A 416 0.51 20.30 -9.66
N PHE A 417 -0.73 20.60 -10.12
CA PHE A 417 -1.86 19.68 -9.90
C PHE A 417 -1.61 18.32 -10.56
N HIS A 418 -1.15 18.31 -11.82
CA HIS A 418 -0.86 17.06 -12.52
C HIS A 418 0.21 16.26 -11.77
N THR A 419 1.33 16.88 -11.47
CA THR A 419 2.46 16.25 -10.79
C THR A 419 2.06 15.65 -9.44
N PHE A 420 1.42 16.44 -8.57
CA PHE A 420 1.14 15.97 -7.22
C PHE A 420 -0.09 15.09 -7.12
N VAL A 421 -1.16 15.37 -7.85
CA VAL A 421 -2.39 14.56 -7.78
C VAL A 421 -2.20 13.22 -8.49
N PHE A 422 -1.72 13.24 -9.73
CA PHE A 422 -1.70 12.02 -10.57
C PHE A 422 -0.38 11.26 -10.49
N ASP A 423 0.76 11.95 -10.61
CA ASP A 423 2.05 11.25 -10.66
C ASP A 423 2.51 10.80 -9.27
N ILE A 424 2.46 11.69 -8.26
CA ILE A 424 3.00 11.43 -6.92
C ILE A 424 1.95 10.76 -6.02
N LEU A 425 0.78 11.38 -5.80
CA LEU A 425 -0.28 10.78 -4.99
C LEU A 425 -0.96 9.59 -5.69
N GLY A 426 -0.76 9.44 -7.01
CA GLY A 426 -1.27 8.32 -7.79
C GLY A 426 -2.79 8.23 -7.83
N ILE A 427 -3.49 9.36 -7.71
CA ILE A 427 -4.93 9.42 -7.89
C ILE A 427 -5.25 9.25 -9.37
N LYS A 428 -6.29 8.51 -9.71
CA LYS A 428 -6.86 8.43 -11.07
C LYS A 428 -8.19 9.16 -11.12
N ASP A 429 -8.49 9.74 -12.26
CA ASP A 429 -9.86 10.19 -12.54
C ASP A 429 -10.70 8.97 -12.96
N GLU A 430 -11.48 8.45 -12.02
CA GLU A 430 -12.32 7.26 -12.25
C GLU A 430 -13.44 7.51 -13.25
N ALA A 431 -13.85 8.76 -13.42
CA ALA A 431 -14.84 9.13 -14.44
C ALA A 431 -14.32 8.92 -15.87
N THR A 432 -13.00 9.04 -16.06
CA THR A 432 -12.35 8.80 -17.37
C THR A 432 -11.79 7.38 -17.52
N SER A 433 -11.61 6.63 -16.41
CA SER A 433 -10.94 5.32 -16.40
C SER A 433 -11.87 4.14 -16.73
N GLY A 434 -13.19 4.32 -16.64
CA GLY A 434 -14.17 3.32 -16.98
C GLY A 434 -14.28 3.12 -18.51
N GLY A 435 -13.47 2.26 -19.08
CA GLY A 435 -13.58 1.73 -20.46
C GLY A 435 -13.74 2.79 -21.54
N SER A 436 -12.68 3.36 -22.06
CA SER A 436 -12.66 4.53 -22.95
C SER A 436 -13.63 4.45 -24.17
N ASN A 437 -13.93 3.29 -24.71
CA ASN A 437 -14.85 3.15 -25.84
C ASN A 437 -16.33 3.15 -25.45
N ASN A 438 -16.69 2.57 -24.30
CA ASN A 438 -18.09 2.55 -23.85
C ASN A 438 -18.51 3.90 -23.26
N ASN A 439 -17.62 4.59 -22.53
CA ASN A 439 -17.92 5.90 -21.94
C ASN A 439 -17.99 7.01 -23.01
N GLU A 440 -17.15 6.96 -24.04
CA GLU A 440 -17.26 7.91 -25.16
C GLU A 440 -18.56 7.69 -25.97
N ALA A 441 -18.91 6.44 -26.25
CA ALA A 441 -20.18 6.10 -26.91
C ALA A 441 -21.38 6.49 -26.04
N PHE A 442 -21.32 6.25 -24.74
CA PHE A 442 -22.33 6.62 -23.77
C PHE A 442 -22.47 8.15 -23.64
N GLY A 443 -21.35 8.89 -23.53
CA GLY A 443 -21.33 10.36 -23.51
C GLY A 443 -21.99 10.94 -24.77
N LYS A 444 -21.64 10.44 -25.97
CA LYS A 444 -22.27 10.83 -27.23
C LYS A 444 -23.77 10.53 -27.29
N ALA A 445 -24.21 9.41 -26.72
CA ALA A 445 -25.62 9.08 -26.62
C ALA A 445 -26.39 10.02 -25.68
N MET A 446 -25.79 10.40 -24.54
CA MET A 446 -26.35 11.39 -23.63
C MET A 446 -26.41 12.79 -24.27
N ASP A 447 -25.36 13.22 -24.95
CA ASP A 447 -25.34 14.50 -25.68
C ASP A 447 -26.43 14.54 -26.76
N LEU A 448 -26.67 13.42 -27.45
CA LEU A 448 -27.77 13.30 -28.41
C LEU A 448 -29.13 13.45 -27.72
N LEU A 449 -29.37 12.76 -26.61
CA LEU A 449 -30.62 12.86 -25.83
C LEU A 449 -30.87 14.28 -25.29
N LEU A 450 -29.84 14.95 -24.80
CA LEU A 450 -29.93 16.34 -24.34
C LEU A 450 -30.16 17.32 -25.49
N THR A 451 -29.58 17.06 -26.67
CA THR A 451 -29.83 17.83 -27.88
C THR A 451 -31.29 17.68 -28.33
N ILE A 452 -31.84 16.47 -28.36
CA ILE A 452 -33.26 16.21 -28.67
C ILE A 452 -34.16 16.92 -27.66
N ARG A 453 -33.84 16.87 -26.39
CA ARG A 453 -34.57 17.59 -25.32
C ARG A 453 -34.57 19.11 -25.56
N GLN A 454 -33.42 19.69 -25.90
CA GLN A 454 -33.34 21.12 -26.23
C GLN A 454 -34.14 21.51 -27.45
N GLN A 455 -34.11 20.69 -28.51
CA GLN A 455 -34.93 20.89 -29.71
C GLN A 455 -36.44 20.83 -29.40
N ALA A 456 -36.87 19.86 -28.56
CA ALA A 456 -38.23 19.76 -28.08
C ALA A 456 -38.67 21.04 -27.34
N LYS A 457 -37.80 21.58 -26.44
CA LYS A 457 -38.04 22.85 -25.76
C LYS A 457 -38.19 24.04 -26.75
N ALA A 458 -37.28 24.13 -27.73
CA ALA A 458 -37.32 25.18 -28.73
C ALA A 458 -38.62 25.10 -29.59
N ASN A 459 -39.14 23.92 -29.85
CA ASN A 459 -40.38 23.68 -30.55
C ASN A 459 -41.65 23.77 -29.67
N LYS A 460 -41.49 24.09 -28.38
CA LYS A 460 -42.56 24.12 -27.35
C LYS A 460 -43.24 22.75 -27.13
N ASP A 461 -42.52 21.67 -27.46
CA ASP A 461 -42.96 20.29 -27.14
C ASP A 461 -42.46 19.95 -25.71
N TRP A 462 -43.23 20.46 -24.75
CA TRP A 462 -42.93 20.25 -23.34
C TRP A 462 -43.09 18.79 -22.91
N ALA A 463 -44.00 18.05 -23.56
CA ALA A 463 -44.24 16.65 -23.25
C ALA A 463 -43.02 15.78 -23.49
N THR A 464 -42.37 15.92 -24.66
CA THR A 464 -41.13 15.19 -24.99
C THR A 464 -39.96 15.65 -24.10
N SER A 465 -39.82 16.97 -23.89
CA SER A 465 -38.75 17.50 -23.02
C SER A 465 -38.83 16.99 -21.61
N ASP A 466 -40.03 16.97 -20.99
CA ASP A 466 -40.22 16.51 -19.62
C ASP A 466 -40.11 14.99 -19.53
N LYS A 467 -40.58 14.25 -20.53
CA LYS A 467 -40.41 12.80 -20.58
C LYS A 467 -38.94 12.39 -20.54
N ILE A 468 -38.11 12.99 -21.40
CA ILE A 468 -36.65 12.70 -21.42
C ILE A 468 -36.01 13.02 -20.06
N ARG A 469 -36.32 14.17 -19.46
CA ARG A 469 -35.77 14.52 -18.14
C ARG A 469 -36.20 13.51 -17.07
N ASN A 470 -37.49 13.19 -17.00
CA ASN A 470 -38.05 12.33 -15.95
C ASN A 470 -37.53 10.89 -16.07
N GLU A 471 -37.44 10.35 -17.28
CA GLU A 471 -36.89 9.02 -17.49
C GLU A 471 -35.40 8.94 -17.16
N LEU A 472 -34.60 9.95 -17.56
CA LEU A 472 -33.20 10.02 -17.21
C LEU A 472 -33.01 10.18 -15.68
N THR A 473 -33.86 10.96 -15.01
CA THR A 473 -33.84 11.07 -13.54
C THR A 473 -34.24 9.76 -12.87
N ALA A 474 -35.21 9.04 -13.40
CA ALA A 474 -35.65 7.76 -12.85
C ALA A 474 -34.56 6.66 -12.92
N ILE A 475 -33.66 6.73 -13.86
CA ILE A 475 -32.51 5.82 -14.00
C ILE A 475 -31.21 6.38 -13.39
N GLY A 476 -31.30 7.47 -12.60
CA GLY A 476 -30.18 7.96 -11.77
C GLY A 476 -29.36 9.09 -12.39
N PHE A 477 -29.89 9.87 -13.34
CA PHE A 477 -29.21 11.05 -13.87
C PHE A 477 -29.80 12.35 -13.32
N ASP A 478 -28.94 13.24 -12.82
CA ASP A 478 -29.30 14.61 -12.47
C ASP A 478 -28.99 15.53 -13.67
N ILE A 479 -30.00 16.23 -14.18
CA ILE A 479 -29.88 17.10 -15.34
C ILE A 479 -30.13 18.54 -14.93
N LYS A 480 -29.16 19.40 -15.20
CA LYS A 480 -29.21 20.84 -14.94
C LYS A 480 -29.20 21.64 -16.24
N ASP A 481 -30.20 22.48 -16.42
CA ASP A 481 -30.21 23.45 -17.53
C ASP A 481 -29.25 24.60 -17.17
N THR A 482 -28.34 24.93 -18.09
CA THR A 482 -27.40 26.04 -18.00
C THR A 482 -27.66 27.04 -19.13
N LYS A 483 -27.01 28.21 -19.06
CA LYS A 483 -27.13 29.25 -20.11
C LYS A 483 -26.58 28.77 -21.46
N ASP A 484 -25.63 27.84 -21.42
CA ASP A 484 -24.92 27.35 -22.60
C ASP A 484 -25.39 25.95 -23.06
N GLY A 485 -26.44 25.38 -22.38
CA GLY A 485 -26.98 24.06 -22.73
C GLY A 485 -27.55 23.32 -21.54
N ALA A 486 -27.47 21.99 -21.54
CA ALA A 486 -27.82 21.14 -20.41
C ALA A 486 -26.58 20.34 -19.96
N GLU A 487 -26.33 20.29 -18.68
CA GLU A 487 -25.29 19.45 -18.05
C GLU A 487 -25.95 18.26 -17.35
N TRP A 488 -25.28 17.13 -17.32
CA TRP A 488 -25.76 15.94 -16.65
C TRP A 488 -24.71 15.35 -15.72
N LYS A 489 -25.19 14.69 -14.68
CA LYS A 489 -24.36 13.95 -13.71
C LYS A 489 -25.13 12.66 -13.36
N LEU A 490 -24.40 11.55 -13.21
CA LEU A 490 -24.98 10.32 -12.67
C LEU A 490 -25.17 10.53 -11.16
N SER A 491 -26.41 10.43 -10.68
CA SER A 491 -26.71 10.41 -9.24
C SER A 491 -26.41 9.01 -8.75
N LYS A 492 -25.58 8.89 -7.72
CA LYS A 492 -25.33 7.61 -7.05
C LYS A 492 -26.54 7.14 -6.27
#